data_1b2e7d555e0b21a9133adbb46c7fc086
#
_entry.id   1b2e7d555e0b21a9133adbb46c7fc086
#
_cell.length_a   1.000
_cell.length_b   1.000
_cell.length_c   1.000
_cell.angle_alpha   90.00
_cell.angle_beta   90.00
_cell.angle_gamma   90.00
#
_symmetry.space_group_name_H-M   'P 1'
#
loop_
_entity.id
_entity.type
_entity.pdbx_description
1 polymer ?
#
loop_
_entity_poly.entity_id
_entity_poly.type
_entity_poly.pdbx_seq_one_letter_code
_entity_poly.pdbx_strand_id
1 'polypeptide(L)'
;MAIDVATYDQQSCLAPQTMFVERGGAMSPAQVAELLASELDGQQRKYPRSTPSEEESMAIQRLRSTAQMKALMLGAGPMAAAAGNADDAPSDDPFVVQSRSGTDWTVLYYPSIGMADSLSTPLNRTVNIVAVDHVEDALPTLRPYAQWLQTCGVALAPDRLFDVAQRETGIDRICPVGEMNRAKSGWHHDGGFNLLDLVHAVDIERNTDMYCDGFDMDVE
;
A
#
# COMPACT_ATOMS: atom_id res chain seq x y z
N MET A 1 2.50 8.67 -3.97
CA MET A 1 1.72 7.51 -4.50
C MET A 1 2.41 6.87 -5.72
N ALA A 2 2.50 7.55 -6.88
CA ALA A 2 3.08 6.94 -8.08
C ALA A 2 4.52 6.43 -7.89
N ILE A 3 5.35 7.14 -7.15
CA ILE A 3 6.72 6.71 -6.84
C ILE A 3 6.73 5.44 -5.97
N ASP A 4 5.80 5.29 -5.04
CA ASP A 4 5.70 4.09 -4.20
C ASP A 4 5.33 2.85 -5.03
N VAL A 5 4.49 3.03 -6.06
CA VAL A 5 4.09 1.98 -7.00
C VAL A 5 5.22 1.68 -7.99
N ALA A 6 5.88 2.72 -8.52
CA ALA A 6 6.88 2.54 -9.57
C ALA A 6 8.22 2.01 -9.05
N THR A 7 8.56 2.31 -7.80
CA THR A 7 9.83 1.87 -7.20
C THR A 7 9.88 0.35 -7.14
N TYR A 8 10.97 -0.22 -7.64
CA TYR A 8 11.18 -1.67 -7.77
C TYR A 8 10.05 -2.42 -8.49
N ASP A 9 9.27 -1.73 -9.34
CA ASP A 9 8.14 -2.30 -10.10
C ASP A 9 7.11 -3.01 -9.21
N GLN A 10 6.88 -2.52 -7.98
CA GLN A 10 6.08 -3.13 -6.90
C GLN A 10 6.64 -4.46 -6.35
N GLN A 11 7.84 -4.88 -6.70
CA GLN A 11 8.42 -6.13 -6.19
C GLN A 11 8.93 -6.01 -4.74
N SER A 12 8.87 -4.81 -4.15
CA SER A 12 9.19 -4.57 -2.75
C SER A 12 8.00 -4.95 -1.85
N CYS A 13 8.27 -5.60 -0.70
CA CYS A 13 7.27 -5.86 0.35
C CYS A 13 6.65 -4.56 0.92
N LEU A 14 7.29 -3.42 0.70
CA LEU A 14 6.82 -2.10 1.12
C LEU A 14 5.92 -1.41 0.08
N ALA A 15 5.74 -1.99 -1.11
CA ALA A 15 5.01 -1.36 -2.19
C ALA A 15 3.49 -1.51 -2.03
N PRO A 16 2.70 -0.46 -2.32
CA PRO A 16 1.25 -0.52 -2.19
C PRO A 16 0.62 -1.32 -3.33
N GLN A 17 -0.39 -2.13 -3.01
CA GLN A 17 -1.21 -2.84 -4.00
C GLN A 17 -2.62 -2.24 -4.08
N THR A 18 -3.16 -1.75 -2.96
CA THR A 18 -4.47 -1.11 -2.88
C THR A 18 -4.37 0.19 -2.12
N MET A 19 -5.06 1.20 -2.60
CA MET A 19 -5.18 2.52 -1.98
C MET A 19 -6.65 2.82 -1.71
N PHE A 20 -6.98 3.08 -0.47
CA PHE A 20 -8.30 3.55 -0.07
C PHE A 20 -8.32 5.07 -0.11
N VAL A 21 -9.30 5.64 -0.79
CA VAL A 21 -9.42 7.08 -0.98
C VAL A 21 -10.80 7.54 -0.50
N GLU A 22 -10.79 8.48 0.44
CA GLU A 22 -12.03 9.04 1.00
C GLU A 22 -12.74 9.94 -0.01
N ARG A 23 -14.07 9.84 0.01
CA ARG A 23 -14.95 10.81 -0.65
C ARG A 23 -14.93 12.15 0.10
N GLY A 24 -15.31 13.20 -0.61
CA GLY A 24 -15.43 14.53 -0.02
C GLY A 24 -14.11 15.28 0.14
N GLY A 25 -12.99 14.73 -0.32
CA GLY A 25 -11.70 15.42 -0.42
C GLY A 25 -11.68 16.45 -1.55
N ALA A 26 -10.53 17.12 -1.72
CA ALA A 26 -10.31 18.07 -2.81
C ALA A 26 -10.42 17.46 -4.21
N MET A 27 -10.19 16.16 -4.32
CA MET A 27 -10.38 15.36 -5.53
C MET A 27 -11.26 14.16 -5.20
N SER A 28 -12.12 13.77 -6.14
CA SER A 28 -12.85 12.51 -6.01
C SER A 28 -11.91 11.30 -6.12
N PRO A 29 -12.28 10.15 -5.54
CA PRO A 29 -11.47 8.93 -5.69
C PRO A 29 -11.24 8.51 -7.14
N ALA A 30 -12.19 8.76 -8.04
CA ALA A 30 -12.04 8.53 -9.47
C ALA A 30 -10.97 9.46 -10.09
N GLN A 31 -10.99 10.75 -9.74
CA GLN A 31 -9.96 11.70 -10.18
C GLN A 31 -8.57 11.32 -9.66
N VAL A 32 -8.49 10.79 -8.44
CA VAL A 32 -7.21 10.27 -7.90
C VAL A 32 -6.71 9.09 -8.72
N ALA A 33 -7.59 8.20 -9.17
CA ALA A 33 -7.21 7.07 -10.04
C ALA A 33 -6.66 7.55 -11.40
N GLU A 34 -7.31 8.53 -12.02
CA GLU A 34 -6.86 9.11 -13.29
C GLU A 34 -5.53 9.86 -13.14
N LEU A 35 -5.38 10.64 -12.08
CA LEU A 35 -4.13 11.34 -11.79
C LEU A 35 -2.99 10.35 -11.56
N LEU A 36 -3.24 9.29 -10.77
CA LEU A 36 -2.26 8.24 -10.52
C LEU A 36 -1.83 7.57 -11.84
N ALA A 37 -2.77 7.28 -12.73
CA ALA A 37 -2.49 6.71 -14.03
C ALA A 37 -1.59 7.63 -14.88
N SER A 38 -1.88 8.93 -14.91
CA SER A 38 -1.06 9.93 -15.59
C SER A 38 0.35 10.01 -15.02
N GLU A 39 0.48 9.97 -13.69
CA GLU A 39 1.78 9.98 -13.01
C GLU A 39 2.57 8.70 -13.25
N LEU A 40 1.91 7.53 -13.29
CA LEU A 40 2.56 6.25 -13.64
C LEU A 40 3.07 6.25 -15.08
N ASP A 41 2.35 6.86 -16.01
CA ASP A 41 2.82 7.08 -17.37
C ASP A 41 4.07 7.96 -17.42
N GLY A 42 4.11 9.00 -16.59
CA GLY A 42 5.29 9.84 -16.38
C GLY A 42 6.47 9.06 -15.79
N GLN A 43 6.23 8.22 -14.77
CA GLN A 43 7.25 7.35 -14.20
C GLN A 43 7.76 6.33 -15.21
N GLN A 44 6.90 5.75 -16.02
CA GLN A 44 7.28 4.79 -17.06
C GLN A 44 8.20 5.41 -18.11
N ARG A 45 7.95 6.67 -18.50
CA ARG A 45 8.85 7.38 -19.43
C ARG A 45 10.22 7.66 -18.83
N LYS A 46 10.29 7.94 -17.54
CA LYS A 46 11.54 8.29 -16.84
C LYS A 46 12.31 7.05 -16.38
N TYR A 47 11.58 6.07 -15.90
CA TYR A 47 12.09 4.81 -15.37
C TYR A 47 11.27 3.65 -15.95
N PRO A 48 11.60 3.21 -17.17
CA PRO A 48 10.91 2.10 -17.78
C PRO A 48 10.91 0.87 -16.88
N ARG A 49 9.74 0.23 -16.78
CA ARG A 49 9.61 -1.00 -16.00
C ARG A 49 10.44 -2.13 -16.64
N SER A 50 10.96 -3.00 -15.80
CA SER A 50 11.56 -4.27 -16.24
C SER A 50 10.55 -5.13 -17.00
N THR A 51 11.02 -6.01 -17.87
CA THR A 51 10.16 -6.93 -18.60
C THR A 51 9.60 -7.98 -17.65
N PRO A 52 8.27 -8.07 -17.46
CA PRO A 52 7.67 -9.12 -16.66
C PRO A 52 7.80 -10.47 -17.32
N SER A 53 7.72 -11.54 -16.57
CA SER A 53 7.60 -12.90 -17.10
C SER A 53 6.31 -13.08 -17.90
N GLU A 54 6.22 -14.16 -18.68
CA GLU A 54 4.99 -14.49 -19.39
C GLU A 54 3.82 -14.72 -18.45
N GLU A 55 4.06 -15.38 -17.31
CA GLU A 55 3.06 -15.64 -16.29
C GLU A 55 2.53 -14.34 -15.67
N GLU A 56 3.42 -13.41 -15.28
CA GLU A 56 3.05 -12.10 -14.77
C GLU A 56 2.27 -11.29 -15.79
N SER A 57 2.72 -11.30 -17.05
CA SER A 57 2.03 -10.62 -18.16
C SER A 57 0.62 -11.17 -18.36
N MET A 58 0.45 -12.50 -18.33
CA MET A 58 -0.87 -13.13 -18.42
C MET A 58 -1.76 -12.81 -17.24
N ALA A 59 -1.21 -12.75 -16.02
CA ALA A 59 -1.95 -12.39 -14.82
C ALA A 59 -2.49 -10.95 -14.91
N ILE A 60 -1.65 -10.00 -15.36
CA ILE A 60 -2.06 -8.61 -15.58
C ILE A 60 -3.16 -8.53 -16.66
N GLN A 61 -2.99 -9.21 -17.79
CA GLN A 61 -3.98 -9.20 -18.87
C GLN A 61 -5.32 -9.82 -18.44
N ARG A 62 -5.28 -10.91 -17.69
CA ARG A 62 -6.48 -11.53 -17.12
C ARG A 62 -7.21 -10.56 -16.21
N LEU A 63 -6.48 -9.89 -15.30
CA LEU A 63 -7.06 -8.89 -14.41
C LEU A 63 -7.71 -7.75 -15.18
N ARG A 64 -7.02 -7.18 -16.18
CA ARG A 64 -7.55 -6.11 -17.04
C ARG A 64 -8.85 -6.53 -17.72
N SER A 65 -8.84 -7.70 -18.36
CA SER A 65 -9.99 -8.22 -19.12
C SER A 65 -11.18 -8.47 -18.19
N THR A 66 -10.95 -9.06 -17.00
CA THR A 66 -12.00 -9.30 -16.01
C THR A 66 -12.61 -8.00 -15.52
N ALA A 67 -11.79 -7.02 -15.19
CA ALA A 67 -12.24 -5.72 -14.69
C ALA A 67 -13.00 -4.93 -15.76
N GLN A 68 -12.54 -4.95 -17.02
CA GLN A 68 -13.24 -4.32 -18.15
C GLN A 68 -14.60 -4.97 -18.41
N MET A 69 -14.66 -6.31 -18.36
CA MET A 69 -15.91 -7.05 -18.55
C MET A 69 -16.91 -6.73 -17.43
N LYS A 70 -16.43 -6.64 -16.19
CA LYS A 70 -17.25 -6.27 -15.02
C LYS A 70 -17.79 -4.84 -15.16
N ALA A 71 -16.96 -3.90 -15.57
CA ALA A 71 -17.35 -2.52 -15.83
C ALA A 71 -18.46 -2.44 -16.90
N LEU A 72 -18.29 -3.16 -18.01
CA LEU A 72 -19.31 -3.22 -19.08
C LEU A 72 -20.63 -3.84 -18.61
N MET A 73 -20.59 -4.89 -17.78
CA MET A 73 -21.79 -5.51 -17.25
C MET A 73 -22.56 -4.59 -16.30
N LEU A 74 -21.89 -3.66 -15.64
CA LEU A 74 -22.49 -2.68 -14.75
C LEU A 74 -22.97 -1.42 -15.48
N GLY A 75 -22.82 -1.38 -16.82
CA GLY A 75 -23.26 -0.25 -17.65
C GLY A 75 -22.23 0.88 -17.76
N ALA A 76 -21.05 0.71 -17.16
CA ALA A 76 -19.95 1.62 -17.36
C ALA A 76 -19.51 1.52 -18.82
N GLY A 77 -19.59 2.63 -19.55
CA GLY A 77 -19.05 2.71 -20.90
C GLY A 77 -17.55 2.41 -20.90
N PRO A 78 -16.95 1.99 -22.04
CA PRO A 78 -15.51 1.86 -22.14
C PRO A 78 -14.91 3.24 -21.91
N MET A 79 -14.43 3.51 -20.71
CA MET A 79 -13.61 4.69 -20.49
C MET A 79 -12.32 4.49 -21.27
N ALA A 80 -12.33 5.01 -22.48
CA ALA A 80 -11.11 5.30 -23.18
C ALA A 80 -10.24 6.13 -22.24
N ALA A 81 -8.92 5.88 -22.24
CA ALA A 81 -7.93 6.81 -21.76
C ALA A 81 -8.16 8.14 -22.50
N ALA A 82 -9.13 8.89 -22.05
CA ALA A 82 -9.55 10.13 -22.66
C ALA A 82 -9.01 11.25 -21.80
N ALA A 83 -8.28 12.11 -22.45
CA ALA A 83 -8.14 13.48 -22.02
C ALA A 83 -9.54 13.98 -21.62
N GLY A 84 -9.77 14.08 -20.31
CA GLY A 84 -11.07 14.42 -19.78
C GLY A 84 -11.49 15.83 -20.14
N ASN A 85 -12.74 15.97 -20.44
CA ASN A 85 -13.42 17.25 -20.25
C ASN A 85 -13.72 17.38 -18.74
N ALA A 86 -13.29 18.48 -18.15
CA ALA A 86 -13.37 18.78 -16.72
C ALA A 86 -14.81 18.92 -16.17
N ASP A 87 -15.83 18.67 -16.96
CA ASP A 87 -17.25 18.90 -16.61
C ASP A 87 -18.06 17.63 -16.38
N ASP A 88 -17.47 16.42 -16.54
CA ASP A 88 -18.20 15.20 -16.23
C ASP A 88 -18.14 14.90 -14.73
N ALA A 89 -19.31 14.76 -14.12
CA ALA A 89 -19.46 14.34 -12.74
C ALA A 89 -18.69 13.01 -12.52
N PRO A 90 -18.05 12.82 -11.35
CA PRO A 90 -17.28 11.62 -11.08
C PRO A 90 -18.18 10.39 -11.24
N SER A 91 -17.79 9.50 -12.14
CA SER A 91 -18.51 8.25 -12.37
C SER A 91 -18.47 7.41 -11.08
N ASP A 92 -19.66 6.98 -10.61
CA ASP A 92 -19.77 5.99 -9.55
C ASP A 92 -19.55 4.56 -10.05
N ASP A 93 -19.18 4.39 -11.32
CA ASP A 93 -18.95 3.09 -11.94
C ASP A 93 -17.48 2.67 -11.86
N PRO A 94 -17.18 1.37 -11.72
CA PRO A 94 -15.82 0.87 -11.76
C PRO A 94 -15.21 1.04 -13.15
N PHE A 95 -13.92 1.36 -13.22
CA PHE A 95 -13.19 1.48 -14.48
C PHE A 95 -11.75 1.03 -14.37
N VAL A 96 -11.12 0.84 -15.55
CA VAL A 96 -9.70 0.50 -15.66
C VAL A 96 -9.00 1.53 -16.53
N VAL A 97 -7.93 2.10 -16.02
CA VAL A 97 -6.99 2.90 -16.80
C VAL A 97 -5.70 2.10 -16.96
N GLN A 98 -5.19 2.02 -18.16
CA GLN A 98 -4.04 1.17 -18.46
C GLN A 98 -3.09 1.84 -19.46
N SER A 99 -1.84 1.39 -19.45
CA SER A 99 -0.86 1.83 -20.43
C SER A 99 -1.35 1.57 -21.87
N ARG A 100 -1.03 2.49 -22.77
CA ARG A 100 -1.45 2.41 -24.20
C ARG A 100 -0.88 1.21 -24.93
N SER A 101 0.30 0.76 -24.54
CA SER A 101 0.97 -0.42 -25.10
C SER A 101 1.43 -1.33 -23.97
N GLY A 102 1.50 -2.63 -24.25
CA GLY A 102 1.99 -3.60 -23.27
C GLY A 102 1.19 -3.63 -21.95
N THR A 103 1.88 -3.97 -20.88
CA THR A 103 1.33 -4.06 -19.53
C THR A 103 2.07 -3.14 -18.55
N ASP A 104 2.61 -2.01 -19.01
CA ASP A 104 3.55 -1.18 -18.27
C ASP A 104 3.02 -0.70 -16.92
N TRP A 105 1.75 -0.36 -16.84
CA TRP A 105 1.05 -0.04 -15.60
C TRP A 105 -0.47 -0.21 -15.77
N THR A 106 -1.17 -0.42 -14.65
CA THR A 106 -2.63 -0.59 -14.60
C THR A 106 -3.17 0.03 -13.33
N VAL A 107 -4.21 0.84 -13.44
CA VAL A 107 -4.98 1.37 -12.31
C VAL A 107 -6.42 0.88 -12.45
N LEU A 108 -6.91 0.21 -11.41
CA LEU A 108 -8.30 -0.22 -11.31
C LEU A 108 -9.01 0.66 -10.30
N TYR A 109 -10.14 1.21 -10.68
CA TYR A 109 -10.99 1.99 -9.79
C TYR A 109 -12.23 1.19 -9.40
N TYR A 110 -12.52 1.20 -8.12
CA TYR A 110 -13.72 0.60 -7.53
C TYR A 110 -14.46 1.63 -6.68
N PRO A 111 -15.74 1.89 -6.97
CA PRO A 111 -16.54 2.87 -6.23
C PRO A 111 -16.91 2.42 -4.81
N SER A 112 -16.66 1.17 -4.46
CA SER A 112 -16.84 0.66 -3.09
C SER A 112 -15.98 -0.57 -2.83
N ILE A 113 -15.73 -0.86 -1.56
CA ILE A 113 -14.96 -2.03 -1.12
C ILE A 113 -15.59 -3.34 -1.62
N GLY A 114 -16.91 -3.44 -1.59
CA GLY A 114 -17.64 -4.64 -2.02
C GLY A 114 -17.54 -4.95 -3.51
N MET A 115 -17.06 -4.02 -4.32
CA MET A 115 -16.84 -4.23 -5.76
C MET A 115 -15.42 -4.70 -6.11
N ALA A 116 -14.47 -4.57 -5.19
CA ALA A 116 -13.12 -5.08 -5.38
C ALA A 116 -13.10 -6.60 -5.16
N ASP A 117 -12.75 -7.36 -6.19
CA ASP A 117 -12.68 -8.83 -6.11
C ASP A 117 -11.52 -9.29 -5.22
N SER A 118 -10.45 -8.51 -5.17
CA SER A 118 -9.26 -8.75 -4.35
C SER A 118 -8.57 -7.43 -4.03
N LEU A 119 -7.99 -7.35 -2.85
CA LEU A 119 -7.09 -6.25 -2.48
C LEU A 119 -5.65 -6.51 -2.96
N SER A 120 -5.34 -7.74 -3.37
CA SER A 120 -4.06 -8.08 -3.98
C SER A 120 -4.08 -7.87 -5.47
N THR A 121 -2.92 -7.53 -6.03
CA THR A 121 -2.70 -7.35 -7.47
C THR A 121 -1.56 -8.24 -7.95
N PRO A 122 -1.43 -8.48 -9.27
CA PRO A 122 -0.26 -9.17 -9.83
C PRO A 122 1.02 -8.33 -9.79
N LEU A 123 1.09 -7.29 -8.97
CA LEU A 123 2.22 -6.37 -8.89
C LEU A 123 2.53 -5.69 -10.24
N ASN A 124 3.80 -5.43 -10.52
CA ASN A 124 4.23 -4.88 -11.83
C ASN A 124 3.50 -3.58 -12.19
N ARG A 125 3.42 -2.64 -11.24
CA ARG A 125 2.73 -1.33 -11.35
C ARG A 125 1.23 -1.49 -11.62
N THR A 126 0.63 -2.51 -11.02
CA THR A 126 -0.82 -2.74 -11.03
C THR A 126 -1.39 -2.40 -9.65
N VAL A 127 -2.34 -1.48 -9.58
CA VAL A 127 -2.84 -0.95 -8.32
C VAL A 127 -4.35 -0.78 -8.34
N ASN A 128 -4.99 -1.05 -7.20
CA ASN A 128 -6.40 -0.79 -6.96
C ASN A 128 -6.56 0.58 -6.28
N ILE A 129 -7.53 1.36 -6.73
CA ILE A 129 -8.07 2.53 -6.03
C ILE A 129 -9.48 2.17 -5.60
N VAL A 130 -9.74 2.22 -4.31
CA VAL A 130 -11.03 1.88 -3.72
C VAL A 130 -11.59 3.11 -3.00
N ALA A 131 -12.77 3.57 -3.43
CA ALA A 131 -13.44 4.66 -2.76
C ALA A 131 -14.07 4.19 -1.45
N VAL A 132 -13.93 5.01 -0.41
CA VAL A 132 -14.52 4.79 0.92
C VAL A 132 -15.12 6.10 1.42
N ASP A 133 -16.08 6.00 2.36
CA ASP A 133 -16.59 7.20 3.04
C ASP A 133 -15.62 7.60 4.15
N HIS A 134 -15.07 6.63 4.87
CA HIS A 134 -13.98 6.82 5.84
C HIS A 134 -12.93 5.72 5.66
N VAL A 135 -11.64 6.04 5.82
CA VAL A 135 -10.57 5.03 5.69
C VAL A 135 -10.68 3.94 6.75
N GLU A 136 -11.28 4.24 7.88
CA GLU A 136 -11.55 3.31 8.97
C GLU A 136 -12.51 2.18 8.54
N ASP A 137 -13.36 2.42 7.55
CA ASP A 137 -14.27 1.41 6.98
C ASP A 137 -13.51 0.30 6.23
N ALA A 138 -12.30 0.61 5.77
CA ALA A 138 -11.44 -0.38 5.12
C ALA A 138 -10.77 -1.35 6.11
N LEU A 139 -10.57 -0.97 7.37
CA LEU A 139 -9.80 -1.74 8.34
C LEU A 139 -10.34 -3.16 8.59
N PRO A 140 -11.66 -3.40 8.69
CA PRO A 140 -12.18 -4.76 8.81
C PRO A 140 -11.84 -5.66 7.61
N THR A 141 -11.77 -5.08 6.41
CA THR A 141 -11.44 -5.81 5.18
C THR A 141 -9.96 -6.21 5.11
N LEU A 142 -9.09 -5.56 5.88
CA LEU A 142 -7.67 -5.87 5.95
C LEU A 142 -7.36 -7.07 6.85
N ARG A 143 -8.22 -7.41 7.81
CA ARG A 143 -7.99 -8.51 8.76
C ARG A 143 -7.62 -9.85 8.11
N PRO A 144 -8.27 -10.31 7.03
CA PRO A 144 -7.87 -11.56 6.38
C PRO A 144 -6.45 -11.54 5.79
N TYR A 145 -5.90 -10.35 5.58
CA TYR A 145 -4.57 -10.13 5.00
C TYR A 145 -3.52 -9.81 6.06
N ALA A 146 -3.88 -9.73 7.34
CA ALA A 146 -3.02 -9.23 8.43
C ALA A 146 -1.62 -9.86 8.45
N GLN A 147 -1.51 -11.16 8.18
CA GLN A 147 -0.22 -11.86 8.17
C GLN A 147 0.72 -11.47 7.01
N TRP A 148 0.22 -10.72 6.01
CA TRP A 148 1.01 -10.26 4.85
C TRP A 148 1.14 -8.75 4.79
N LEU A 149 0.44 -8.02 5.68
CA LEU A 149 0.52 -6.57 5.72
C LEU A 149 1.74 -6.14 6.54
N GLN A 150 2.41 -5.10 6.08
CA GLN A 150 3.60 -4.56 6.74
C GLN A 150 3.55 -3.04 6.81
N THR A 151 3.46 -2.37 5.66
CA THR A 151 3.60 -0.91 5.57
C THR A 151 2.32 -0.28 5.03
N CYS A 152 1.88 0.79 5.69
CA CYS A 152 0.78 1.64 5.26
C CYS A 152 1.29 3.07 4.98
N GLY A 153 1.13 3.53 3.75
CA GLY A 153 1.34 4.93 3.38
C GLY A 153 0.06 5.72 3.65
N VAL A 154 0.15 6.79 4.43
CA VAL A 154 -1.01 7.59 4.83
C VAL A 154 -0.88 9.05 4.46
N ALA A 155 -2.02 9.68 4.17
CA ALA A 155 -2.21 11.11 4.04
C ALA A 155 -3.47 11.49 4.85
N LEU A 156 -3.38 11.36 6.17
CA LEU A 156 -4.45 11.58 7.13
C LEU A 156 -4.04 12.62 8.16
N ALA A 157 -5.03 13.23 8.81
CA ALA A 157 -4.79 14.05 9.99
C ALA A 157 -4.17 13.21 11.12
N PRO A 158 -3.25 13.76 11.93
CA PRO A 158 -2.50 12.99 12.93
C PRO A 158 -3.36 12.29 13.98
N ASP A 159 -4.49 12.85 14.34
CA ASP A 159 -5.44 12.30 15.32
C ASP A 159 -6.07 10.99 14.80
N ARG A 160 -6.28 10.86 13.51
CA ARG A 160 -6.84 9.66 12.87
C ARG A 160 -5.83 8.52 12.71
N LEU A 161 -4.52 8.82 12.79
CA LEU A 161 -3.47 7.80 12.67
C LEU A 161 -3.53 6.77 13.80
N PHE A 162 -3.95 7.19 14.99
CA PHE A 162 -4.07 6.28 16.14
C PHE A 162 -5.14 5.21 15.91
N ASP A 163 -6.25 5.56 15.27
CA ASP A 163 -7.31 4.60 14.96
C ASP A 163 -6.83 3.53 13.97
N VAL A 164 -6.02 3.92 12.98
CA VAL A 164 -5.40 2.99 12.03
C VAL A 164 -4.37 2.08 12.74
N ALA A 165 -3.53 2.65 13.61
CA ALA A 165 -2.46 1.94 14.29
C ALA A 165 -2.97 0.96 15.37
N GLN A 166 -4.08 1.29 16.06
CA GLN A 166 -4.63 0.47 17.15
C GLN A 166 -5.43 -0.74 16.68
N ARG A 167 -5.80 -0.80 15.43
CA ARG A 167 -6.57 -1.91 14.88
C ARG A 167 -5.65 -3.07 14.52
N GLU A 168 -6.01 -4.27 14.92
CA GLU A 168 -5.27 -5.51 14.61
C GLU A 168 -5.27 -5.81 13.10
N THR A 169 -4.56 -4.97 12.33
CA THR A 169 -4.50 -5.05 10.87
C THR A 169 -3.24 -5.76 10.37
N GLY A 170 -2.25 -6.01 11.23
CA GLY A 170 -0.92 -6.51 10.82
C GLY A 170 -0.02 -5.43 10.20
N ILE A 171 -0.41 -4.15 10.32
CA ILE A 171 0.41 -3.03 9.84
C ILE A 171 1.44 -2.69 10.92
N ASP A 172 2.71 -2.88 10.61
CA ASP A 172 3.84 -2.65 11.53
C ASP A 172 4.50 -1.29 11.32
N ARG A 173 4.25 -0.67 10.17
CA ARG A 173 4.83 0.62 9.82
C ARG A 173 3.81 1.53 9.15
N ILE A 174 3.67 2.74 9.71
CA ILE A 174 2.90 3.82 9.11
C ILE A 174 3.86 4.92 8.67
N CYS A 175 3.75 5.38 7.44
CA CYS A 175 4.61 6.42 6.89
C CYS A 175 3.82 7.35 5.94
N PRO A 176 4.35 8.54 5.60
CA PRO A 176 3.72 9.38 4.60
C PRO A 176 3.65 8.69 3.24
N VAL A 177 2.58 8.96 2.48
CA VAL A 177 2.48 8.60 1.06
C VAL A 177 3.68 9.19 0.29
N GLY A 178 4.33 8.39 -0.54
CA GLY A 178 5.56 8.75 -1.24
C GLY A 178 6.85 8.28 -0.56
N GLU A 179 6.75 7.79 0.68
CA GLU A 179 7.88 7.36 1.51
C GLU A 179 7.84 5.85 1.84
N MET A 180 6.93 5.09 1.21
CA MET A 180 6.74 3.68 1.57
C MET A 180 8.00 2.84 1.37
N ASN A 181 8.71 3.05 0.25
CA ASN A 181 9.96 2.34 -0.06
C ASN A 181 11.21 2.94 0.63
N ARG A 182 11.04 3.90 1.56
CA ARG A 182 12.12 4.58 2.27
C ARG A 182 12.03 4.36 3.77
N ALA A 183 12.29 3.14 4.22
CA ALA A 183 12.35 2.85 5.64
C ALA A 183 13.50 3.63 6.29
N LYS A 184 13.24 4.23 7.46
CA LYS A 184 14.23 4.97 8.23
C LYS A 184 15.03 4.00 9.12
N SER A 185 16.27 4.38 9.46
CA SER A 185 17.07 3.63 10.42
C SER A 185 16.31 3.46 11.74
N GLY A 186 16.39 2.27 12.32
CA GLY A 186 15.74 1.96 13.58
C GLY A 186 14.27 1.53 13.48
N TRP A 187 13.68 1.44 12.28
CA TRP A 187 12.34 0.88 12.16
C TRP A 187 12.35 -0.63 12.52
N HIS A 188 11.26 -1.07 13.09
CA HIS A 188 11.06 -2.47 13.49
C HIS A 188 10.58 -3.25 12.28
N HIS A 189 11.46 -4.01 11.64
CA HIS A 189 11.11 -4.84 10.50
C HIS A 189 10.11 -5.93 10.94
N ASP A 190 8.97 -5.99 10.27
CA ASP A 190 7.86 -6.89 10.61
C ASP A 190 7.44 -6.79 12.10
N GLY A 191 7.50 -5.58 12.67
CA GLY A 191 7.12 -5.32 14.06
C GLY A 191 8.11 -5.84 15.12
N GLY A 192 9.22 -6.47 14.69
CA GLY A 192 10.20 -7.09 15.57
C GLY A 192 11.34 -6.15 15.98
N PHE A 193 11.97 -6.41 17.11
CA PHE A 193 13.20 -5.73 17.51
C PHE A 193 14.39 -6.39 16.81
N ASN A 194 14.99 -5.71 15.86
CA ASN A 194 16.01 -6.25 14.94
C ASN A 194 17.23 -6.92 15.61
N LEU A 195 17.53 -6.56 16.84
CA LEU A 195 18.69 -7.07 17.57
C LEU A 195 18.30 -7.99 18.74
N LEU A 196 17.01 -8.13 19.06
CA LEU A 196 16.61 -8.86 20.27
C LEU A 196 17.05 -10.33 20.24
N ASP A 197 17.00 -10.97 19.09
CA ASP A 197 17.42 -12.38 18.93
C ASP A 197 18.95 -12.55 18.97
N LEU A 198 19.69 -11.46 18.93
CA LEU A 198 21.17 -11.46 18.97
C LEU A 198 21.73 -11.16 20.36
N VAL A 199 20.86 -10.84 21.33
CA VAL A 199 21.24 -10.48 22.69
C VAL A 199 20.62 -11.43 23.70
N HIS A 200 21.32 -11.62 24.80
CA HIS A 200 20.83 -12.36 25.97
C HIS A 200 20.78 -11.42 27.15
N ALA A 201 19.62 -11.31 27.76
CA ALA A 201 19.47 -10.49 28.97
C ALA A 201 19.90 -11.30 30.19
N VAL A 202 20.68 -10.69 31.06
CA VAL A 202 21.03 -11.24 32.37
C VAL A 202 20.59 -10.23 33.40
N ASP A 203 19.69 -10.63 34.26
CA ASP A 203 19.20 -9.80 35.35
C ASP A 203 20.08 -10.00 36.59
N ILE A 204 20.56 -8.91 37.16
CA ILE A 204 21.22 -8.90 38.47
C ILE A 204 20.24 -8.25 39.43
N GLU A 205 19.72 -9.06 40.34
CA GLU A 205 18.77 -8.59 41.31
C GLU A 205 19.40 -7.60 42.33
N ARG A 206 18.60 -6.66 42.78
CA ARG A 206 19.03 -5.69 43.80
C ARG A 206 19.50 -6.42 45.05
N ASN A 207 20.64 -5.99 45.61
CA ASN A 207 21.29 -6.54 46.79
C ASN A 207 21.91 -7.93 46.59
N THR A 208 22.16 -8.37 45.36
CA THR A 208 22.93 -9.58 45.09
C THR A 208 24.32 -9.56 45.76
N ASP A 209 24.90 -8.36 45.92
CA ASP A 209 26.15 -8.08 46.61
C ASP A 209 26.08 -8.18 48.14
N MET A 210 24.88 -8.15 48.76
CA MET A 210 24.74 -8.25 50.22
C MET A 210 25.30 -9.54 50.83
N TYR A 211 25.38 -10.58 50.04
CA TYR A 211 25.86 -11.90 50.47
C TYR A 211 27.23 -12.27 49.85
N CYS A 212 27.81 -11.37 49.09
CA CYS A 212 29.19 -11.51 48.67
C CYS A 212 30.09 -11.11 49.82
N ASP A 213 30.81 -12.07 50.41
CA ASP A 213 31.88 -11.77 51.34
C ASP A 213 32.85 -10.79 50.64
N GLY A 214 32.94 -9.60 51.20
CA GLY A 214 33.69 -8.44 50.78
C GLY A 214 34.64 -8.67 49.62
N PHE A 215 34.18 -8.49 48.40
CA PHE A 215 35.03 -8.18 47.31
C PHE A 215 35.48 -6.71 47.50
N ASP A 216 36.55 -6.56 48.28
CA ASP A 216 37.17 -5.28 48.50
C ASP A 216 37.98 -4.97 47.24
N MET A 217 37.51 -4.07 46.43
CA MET A 217 38.24 -3.61 45.24
C MET A 217 39.43 -2.71 45.57
N ASP A 218 39.62 -2.41 46.82
CA ASP A 218 40.72 -1.54 47.30
C ASP A 218 41.92 -2.34 47.86
N VAL A 219 41.96 -3.64 47.72
CA VAL A 219 43.14 -4.42 48.04
C VAL A 219 43.99 -4.54 46.79
N GLU A 220 45.03 -3.65 46.72
CA GLU A 220 46.17 -3.77 45.80
C GLU A 220 46.93 -5.09 45.99
#